data_0d8d66968a23f58315b7416af93e5e17
#
_entry.id   0d8d66968a23f58315b7416af93e5e17
#
_cell.length_a   1.000
_cell.length_b   1.000
_cell.length_c   1.000
_cell.angle_alpha   90.00
_cell.angle_beta   90.00
_cell.angle_gamma   90.00
#
_symmetry.space_group_name_H-M   'P 1'
#
loop_
_entity.id
_entity.type
_entity.pdbx_description
1 polymer ?
#
loop_
_entity_poly.entity_id
_entity_poly.type
_entity_poly.pdbx_seq_one_letter_code
_entity_poly.pdbx_strand_id
1 'polypeptide(L)' 'MGENYAGSQYIAYTTKIRAVLKELPGFAGDFFRGIENDTLVRTRYAYAVDMRTFFKYLVLQPEFSDKAITELTL' A
#
# COMPACT_ATOMS: atom_id res chain seq x y z
N MET A 1 19.85 -16.41 14.50
CA MET A 1 19.36 -16.69 13.17
C MET A 1 17.92 -16.26 12.98
N GLY A 2 17.03 -16.61 13.89
CA GLY A 2 15.63 -16.21 13.78
C GLY A 2 15.42 -14.71 13.73
N GLU A 3 16.19 -13.98 14.53
CA GLU A 3 16.07 -12.52 14.56
C GLU A 3 16.49 -11.90 13.24
N ASN A 4 17.59 -12.38 12.64
CA ASN A 4 18.05 -11.86 11.35
C ASN A 4 17.05 -12.18 10.26
N TYR A 5 16.48 -13.38 10.32
CA TYR A 5 15.49 -13.78 9.34
C TYR A 5 14.23 -12.91 9.44
N ALA A 6 13.73 -12.72 10.67
CA ALA A 6 12.54 -11.90 10.89
C ALA A 6 12.78 -10.44 10.50
N GLY A 7 13.97 -9.91 10.82
CA GLY A 7 14.33 -8.56 10.42
C GLY A 7 14.42 -8.40 8.93
N SER A 8 14.98 -9.40 8.23
CA SER A 8 15.08 -9.38 6.77
C SER A 8 13.70 -9.39 6.13
N GLN A 9 12.78 -10.21 6.66
CA GLN A 9 11.41 -10.23 6.15
C GLN A 9 10.71 -8.90 6.35
N TYR A 10 10.87 -8.31 7.53
CA TYR A 10 10.26 -7.02 7.82
C TYR A 10 10.75 -5.95 6.85
N ILE A 11 12.06 -5.91 6.62
CA ILE A 11 12.66 -4.94 5.71
C ILE A 11 12.15 -5.16 4.27
N ALA A 12 12.11 -6.42 3.83
CA ALA A 12 11.65 -6.75 2.50
C ALA A 12 10.19 -6.32 2.28
N TYR A 13 9.30 -6.64 3.23
CA TYR A 13 7.90 -6.26 3.10
C TYR A 13 7.71 -4.75 3.22
N THR A 14 8.46 -4.09 4.10
CA THR A 14 8.39 -2.64 4.22
C THR A 14 8.78 -1.96 2.91
N THR A 15 9.84 -2.45 2.27
CA THR A 15 10.28 -1.92 0.98
C THR A 15 9.20 -2.12 -0.09
N LYS A 16 8.59 -3.30 -0.13
CA LYS A 16 7.52 -3.59 -1.08
C LYS A 16 6.30 -2.70 -0.85
N ILE A 17 5.93 -2.50 0.41
CA ILE A 17 4.81 -1.62 0.76
C ILE A 17 5.08 -0.20 0.29
N ARG A 18 6.28 0.31 0.53
CA ARG A 18 6.64 1.66 0.09
C ARG A 18 6.56 1.80 -1.43
N ALA A 19 6.99 0.77 -2.15
CA ALA A 19 6.90 0.79 -3.61
C ALA A 19 5.44 0.84 -4.07
N VAL A 20 4.56 0.08 -3.44
CA VAL A 20 3.13 0.10 -3.78
C VAL A 20 2.51 1.45 -3.42
N LEU A 21 2.86 2.01 -2.25
CA LEU A 21 2.30 3.29 -1.81
C LEU A 21 2.60 4.43 -2.78
N LYS A 22 3.71 4.36 -3.50
CA LYS A 22 4.03 5.37 -4.52
C LYS A 22 3.03 5.37 -5.67
N GLU A 23 2.33 4.26 -5.88
CA GLU A 23 1.31 4.14 -6.92
C GLU A 23 -0.09 4.48 -6.41
N LEU A 24 -0.24 4.83 -5.13
CA LEU A 24 -1.54 5.04 -4.50
C LEU A 24 -1.76 6.51 -4.17
N PRO A 25 -3.03 6.93 -3.91
CA PRO A 25 -3.29 8.29 -3.44
C PRO A 25 -2.57 8.57 -2.13
N GLY A 26 -2.29 9.85 -1.88
CA GLY A 26 -1.53 10.24 -0.68
C GLY A 26 -2.17 9.81 0.62
N PHE A 27 -3.50 9.76 0.70
CA PHE A 27 -4.16 9.36 1.93
C PHE A 27 -3.90 7.88 2.28
N ALA A 28 -3.47 7.05 1.33
CA ALA A 28 -3.15 5.66 1.62
C ALA A 28 -1.98 5.54 2.60
N GLY A 29 -0.99 6.43 2.49
CA GLY A 29 0.12 6.45 3.44
C GLY A 29 -0.33 6.70 4.86
N ASP A 30 -1.29 7.62 5.03
CA ASP A 30 -1.86 7.90 6.35
C ASP A 30 -2.59 6.71 6.92
N PHE A 31 -3.36 6.01 6.09
CA PHE A 31 -4.06 4.79 6.51
C PHE A 31 -3.05 3.75 7.01
N PHE A 32 -1.97 3.51 6.26
CA PHE A 32 -1.00 2.50 6.66
C PHE A 32 -0.24 2.88 7.92
N ARG A 33 0.04 4.17 8.13
CA ARG A 33 0.62 4.61 9.39
C ARG A 33 -0.33 4.36 10.56
N GLY A 34 -1.63 4.53 10.34
CA GLY A 34 -2.63 4.32 11.38
C GLY A 34 -2.74 2.88 11.86
N ILE A 35 -2.45 1.90 11.00
CA ILE A 35 -2.58 0.49 11.35
C ILE A 35 -1.22 -0.17 11.64
N GLU A 36 -0.13 0.60 11.60
CA GLU A 36 1.21 0.04 11.65
C GLU A 36 1.47 -0.77 12.91
N ASN A 37 1.01 -0.30 14.05
CA ASN A 37 1.24 -0.97 15.33
C ASN A 37 0.32 -2.16 15.58
N ASP A 38 -0.78 -2.25 14.88
CA ASP A 38 -1.81 -3.26 15.13
C ASP A 38 -1.81 -4.37 14.11
N THR A 39 -0.93 -4.29 13.09
CA THR A 39 -1.01 -5.18 11.94
C THR A 39 0.36 -5.73 11.60
N LEU A 40 0.42 -7.03 11.31
CA LEU A 40 1.66 -7.64 10.84
C LEU A 40 2.06 -7.03 9.50
N VAL A 41 3.36 -6.94 9.26
CA VAL A 41 3.87 -6.34 8.03
C VAL A 41 3.39 -7.09 6.78
N ARG A 42 3.27 -8.42 6.85
CA ARG A 42 2.74 -9.20 5.73
C ARG A 42 1.29 -8.84 5.42
N THR A 43 0.51 -8.61 6.48
CA THR A 43 -0.89 -8.23 6.33
C THR A 43 -1.00 -6.84 5.72
N ARG A 44 -0.14 -5.91 6.15
CA ARG A 44 -0.11 -4.57 5.54
C ARG A 44 0.25 -4.64 4.06
N TYR A 45 1.19 -5.52 3.70
CA TYR A 45 1.53 -5.70 2.29
C TYR A 45 0.34 -6.23 1.48
N ALA A 46 -0.38 -7.20 2.03
CA ALA A 46 -1.58 -7.72 1.37
C ALA A 46 -2.61 -6.61 1.16
N TYR A 47 -2.83 -5.77 2.17
CA TYR A 47 -3.73 -4.63 2.03
C TYR A 47 -3.25 -3.65 0.96
N ALA A 48 -1.94 -3.40 0.90
CA ALA A 48 -1.39 -2.49 -0.11
C ALA A 48 -1.64 -3.01 -1.52
N VAL A 49 -1.43 -4.30 -1.74
CA VAL A 49 -1.67 -4.93 -3.04
C VAL A 49 -3.16 -4.85 -3.40
N ASP A 50 -4.04 -5.13 -2.44
CA ASP A 50 -5.48 -5.07 -2.67
C ASP A 50 -5.92 -3.66 -3.01
N MET A 51 -5.40 -2.67 -2.30
CA MET A 51 -5.72 -1.27 -2.58
C MET A 51 -5.23 -0.86 -3.96
N ARG A 52 -4.03 -1.28 -4.35
CA ARG A 52 -3.52 -1.00 -5.68
C ARG A 52 -4.44 -1.58 -6.75
N THR A 53 -4.86 -2.81 -6.58
CA THR A 53 -5.78 -3.47 -7.50
C THR A 53 -7.11 -2.71 -7.60
N PHE A 54 -7.65 -2.31 -6.45
CA PHE A 54 -8.89 -1.54 -6.40
C PHE A 54 -8.76 -0.21 -7.13
N PHE A 55 -7.69 0.54 -6.88
CA PHE A 55 -7.53 1.85 -7.50
C PHE A 55 -7.24 1.73 -9.00
N LYS A 56 -6.54 0.68 -9.43
CA LYS A 56 -6.36 0.43 -10.86
C LYS A 56 -7.70 0.18 -11.55
N TYR A 57 -8.57 -0.56 -10.88
CA TYR A 57 -9.92 -0.77 -11.40
C TYR A 57 -10.70 0.55 -11.42
N LEU A 58 -10.61 1.31 -10.36
CA LEU A 58 -11.39 2.54 -10.20
C LEU A 58 -11.10 3.55 -11.30
N VAL A 59 -9.82 3.73 -11.65
CA VAL A 59 -9.46 4.72 -12.68
C VAL A 59 -9.85 4.28 -14.09
N LEU A 60 -10.29 3.04 -14.27
CA LEU A 60 -10.86 2.60 -15.54
C LEU A 60 -12.33 3.03 -15.69
N GLN A 61 -12.96 3.46 -14.61
CA GLN A 61 -14.35 3.92 -14.67
C GLN A 61 -14.42 5.30 -15.31
N PRO A 62 -15.51 5.60 -16.06
CA PRO A 62 -15.62 6.88 -16.77
C PRO A 62 -15.46 8.11 -15.87
N GLU A 63 -15.92 8.05 -14.64
CA GLU A 63 -15.84 9.17 -13.71
C GLU A 63 -14.41 9.53 -13.32
N PHE A 64 -13.47 8.59 -13.48
CA PHE A 64 -12.08 8.78 -13.05
C PHE A 64 -11.07 8.61 -14.18
N SER A 65 -11.52 8.44 -15.40
CA SER A 65 -10.64 8.03 -16.51
C SER A 65 -9.57 9.07 -16.87
N ASP A 66 -9.77 10.32 -16.47
CA ASP A 66 -8.82 11.39 -16.74
C ASP A 66 -7.89 11.69 -15.58
N LYS A 67 -7.92 10.85 -14.54
CA LYS A 67 -7.11 11.07 -13.33
C LYS A 67 -6.09 9.96 -13.14
N ALA A 68 -4.90 10.35 -12.67
CA ALA A 68 -3.93 9.38 -12.18
C ALA A 68 -4.35 8.92 -10.79
N ILE A 69 -3.96 7.70 -10.42
CA ILE A 69 -4.30 7.16 -9.10
C ILE A 69 -3.81 8.08 -7.99
N THR A 70 -2.60 8.61 -8.13
CA THR A 70 -2.00 9.47 -7.11
C THR A 70 -2.73 10.80 -6.92
N GLU A 71 -3.56 11.20 -7.87
CA GLU A 71 -4.32 12.44 -7.81
C GLU A 71 -5.64 12.30 -7.06
N LEU A 72 -6.05 11.08 -6.73
CA LEU A 72 -7.30 10.84 -6.04
C LEU A 72 -7.24 11.36 -4.60
N THR A 73 -8.32 11.93 -4.14
CA THR A 73 -8.46 12.44 -2.77
C THR A 73 -9.77 11.97 -2.19
N LEU A 74 -9.82 12.02 -0.87
CA LEU A 74 -11.07 11.70 -0.17
C LEU A 74 -12.09 12.81 -0.33
#